data_0e03fac300a742d317d3da23793d7676
#
_entry.id   0e03fac300a742d317d3da23793d7676
#
_cell.length_a   1.000
_cell.length_b   1.000
_cell.length_c   1.000
_cell.angle_alpha   90.00
_cell.angle_beta   90.00
_cell.angle_gamma   90.00
#
_symmetry.space_group_name_H-M   'P 1'
#
loop_
_entity.id
_entity.type
_entity.pdbx_description
1 polymer ?
#
loop_
_entity_poly.entity_id
_entity_poly.type
_entity_poly.pdbx_seq_one_letter_code
_entity_poly.pdbx_strand_id
1 'polypeptide(L)'
;FTRSSLSSNKFYYGDSDYGDYDLDELSFVADKSFSGSVELSFTAYGGTGTRTNQNVTGTLVIATGTSAGVSRYVGNIRYNTTPSTALQINANDIARLFRKYTSGEALQYLTLTSVPATGSLYYNYYNTSKYGSAQMPLTASTAGNVVFSYSPASASEYDLSELTYIPSGSNYCTSLGFTGYSSNGTTVSATILISVTASPVSEVYSVTTKGTSVNFPANSVYSAVASATGFGLSSIQLLELPASKAGVLYSGSYAADVTTAYSYGDGTGSMSQLRFIPNSGFTGSVSIPYVALNSSGTAIGSGVVSIGVVDSVKKFTDISTSTWCYKYVTELASANVISGYSNGTFQEKNTITYGAALKLIMLAAGYSEQAPTVKGSTFSGYLAKAKADGLVSGNPKLNGPITRLQIAQIAAKALKLSTTGLPSKKPFTDTNDVYVQALNAAGIIEGYFSNGTSTYKPNNTLTRGQVSAIVWRMKNSVQ
;
A
#
# COMPACT_ATOMS: atom_id res chain seq x y z
N PHE A 1 29.38 -0.21 -19.84
CA PHE A 1 29.22 0.28 -18.46
C PHE A 1 28.92 -0.87 -17.49
N THR A 2 29.48 -0.82 -16.30
CA THR A 2 29.15 -1.72 -15.19
C THR A 2 28.15 -1.04 -14.25
N ARG A 3 27.50 -1.80 -13.38
CA ARG A 3 26.55 -1.25 -12.38
C ARG A 3 27.17 -0.12 -11.53
N SER A 4 28.46 -0.20 -11.22
CA SER A 4 29.19 0.84 -10.46
C SER A 4 29.51 2.07 -11.30
N SER A 5 29.72 1.94 -12.61
CA SER A 5 30.03 3.07 -13.48
C SER A 5 28.79 3.81 -13.97
N LEU A 6 27.63 3.15 -14.06
CA LEU A 6 26.39 3.80 -14.48
C LEU A 6 25.92 4.88 -13.51
N SER A 7 26.12 4.71 -12.20
CA SER A 7 25.66 5.66 -11.18
C SER A 7 26.37 7.02 -11.20
N SER A 8 27.51 7.13 -11.87
CA SER A 8 28.32 8.36 -11.93
C SER A 8 28.28 9.07 -13.28
N ASN A 9 27.69 8.46 -14.31
CA ASN A 9 27.66 9.03 -15.65
C ASN A 9 26.36 9.74 -15.96
N LYS A 10 26.46 10.82 -16.72
CA LYS A 10 25.35 11.57 -17.29
C LYS A 10 25.26 11.25 -18.78
N PHE A 11 24.02 11.03 -19.24
CA PHE A 11 23.70 10.82 -20.65
C PHE A 11 22.83 11.98 -21.10
N TYR A 12 23.11 12.54 -22.27
CA TYR A 12 22.42 13.70 -22.81
C TYR A 12 21.43 13.28 -23.88
N TYR A 13 20.28 13.94 -23.93
CA TYR A 13 19.30 13.78 -25.00
C TYR A 13 19.51 14.87 -26.04
N GLY A 14 19.79 14.45 -27.27
CA GLY A 14 20.14 15.36 -28.36
C GLY A 14 21.65 15.70 -28.40
N ASP A 15 22.11 15.95 -29.61
CA ASP A 15 23.53 16.18 -29.91
C ASP A 15 24.07 17.34 -29.06
N SER A 16 25.01 17.01 -28.22
CA SER A 16 25.75 17.95 -27.43
C SER A 16 27.26 17.74 -27.71
N ASP A 17 28.09 18.58 -27.24
CA ASP A 17 29.53 18.68 -27.55
C ASP A 17 30.29 17.36 -27.57
N TYR A 18 31.29 17.30 -28.42
CA TYR A 18 32.24 16.21 -28.63
C TYR A 18 32.85 15.73 -27.29
N GLY A 19 32.35 14.58 -26.79
CA GLY A 19 32.86 13.98 -25.56
C GLY A 19 31.78 13.65 -24.50
N ASP A 20 30.55 14.05 -24.70
CA ASP A 20 29.43 13.68 -23.86
C ASP A 20 28.87 12.30 -24.26
N TYR A 21 28.27 11.60 -23.31
CA TYR A 21 27.57 10.35 -23.59
C TYR A 21 26.17 10.65 -24.13
N ASP A 22 25.86 10.17 -25.33
CA ASP A 22 24.54 10.31 -25.93
C ASP A 22 23.61 9.23 -25.38
N LEU A 23 22.41 9.63 -24.96
CA LEU A 23 21.38 8.70 -24.49
C LEU A 23 20.93 7.74 -25.60
N ASP A 24 20.91 8.20 -26.85
CA ASP A 24 20.47 7.40 -28.00
C ASP A 24 21.47 6.27 -28.35
N GLU A 25 22.73 6.40 -27.92
CA GLU A 25 23.76 5.37 -28.09
C GLU A 25 23.78 4.34 -26.93
N LEU A 26 22.99 4.53 -25.89
CA LEU A 26 22.93 3.60 -24.76
C LEU A 26 22.24 2.30 -25.15
N SER A 27 23.01 1.22 -25.24
CA SER A 27 22.52 -0.11 -25.57
C SER A 27 22.69 -1.07 -24.40
N PHE A 28 21.65 -1.82 -24.11
CA PHE A 28 21.71 -2.94 -23.18
C PHE A 28 22.03 -4.22 -23.95
N VAL A 29 23.15 -4.85 -23.59
CA VAL A 29 23.54 -6.16 -24.14
C VAL A 29 23.37 -7.21 -23.05
N ALA A 30 22.38 -8.08 -23.20
CA ALA A 30 22.17 -9.17 -22.28
C ALA A 30 23.27 -10.25 -22.45
N ASP A 31 23.68 -10.86 -21.36
CA ASP A 31 24.45 -12.10 -21.43
C ASP A 31 23.66 -13.17 -22.18
N LYS A 32 24.35 -14.01 -22.97
CA LYS A 32 23.68 -15.04 -23.80
C LYS A 32 22.86 -16.06 -23.00
N SER A 33 23.17 -16.19 -21.72
CA SER A 33 22.44 -17.07 -20.78
C SER A 33 21.39 -16.35 -19.95
N PHE A 34 21.30 -15.01 -20.06
CA PHE A 34 20.38 -14.23 -19.25
C PHE A 34 18.96 -14.26 -19.83
N SER A 35 18.02 -14.72 -19.01
CA SER A 35 16.57 -14.61 -19.25
C SER A 35 15.96 -13.97 -18.01
N GLY A 36 15.25 -12.85 -18.18
CA GLY A 36 14.68 -12.11 -17.07
C GLY A 36 14.55 -10.62 -17.37
N SER A 37 14.39 -9.81 -16.33
CA SER A 37 14.35 -8.35 -16.46
C SER A 37 15.49 -7.68 -15.71
N VAL A 38 15.93 -6.55 -16.25
CA VAL A 38 16.86 -5.61 -15.60
C VAL A 38 16.11 -4.30 -15.38
N GLU A 39 16.19 -3.78 -14.18
CA GLU A 39 15.65 -2.46 -13.84
C GLU A 39 16.80 -1.45 -13.78
N LEU A 40 16.68 -0.39 -14.59
CA LEU A 40 17.59 0.75 -14.58
C LEU A 40 16.83 1.95 -14.03
N SER A 41 17.18 2.37 -12.82
CA SER A 41 16.66 3.63 -12.26
C SER A 41 17.44 4.79 -12.84
N PHE A 42 16.76 5.84 -13.26
CA PHE A 42 17.37 7.05 -13.79
C PHE A 42 16.77 8.31 -13.19
N THR A 43 17.53 9.40 -13.22
CA THR A 43 17.04 10.75 -12.95
C THR A 43 17.26 11.59 -14.18
N ALA A 44 16.19 12.08 -14.80
CA ALA A 44 16.25 13.02 -15.89
C ALA A 44 16.23 14.44 -15.33
N TYR A 45 17.12 15.28 -15.87
CA TYR A 45 17.25 16.68 -15.49
C TYR A 45 16.74 17.55 -16.64
N GLY A 46 15.81 18.45 -16.36
CA GLY A 46 15.29 19.39 -17.36
C GLY A 46 16.35 20.41 -17.77
N GLY A 47 16.43 20.69 -19.08
CA GLY A 47 17.46 21.50 -19.69
C GLY A 47 17.26 23.01 -19.63
N THR A 48 18.11 23.73 -20.35
CA THR A 48 18.41 25.16 -20.41
C THR A 48 17.19 26.09 -20.46
N GLY A 49 17.17 27.10 -19.60
CA GLY A 49 16.20 28.17 -19.53
C GLY A 49 15.77 28.47 -18.10
N THR A 50 14.90 29.43 -17.89
CA THR A 50 14.39 29.91 -16.58
C THR A 50 13.67 28.88 -15.72
N ARG A 51 13.67 27.59 -16.09
CA ARG A 51 13.10 26.45 -15.33
C ARG A 51 14.22 25.48 -14.94
N THR A 52 15.25 25.97 -14.29
CA THR A 52 16.27 25.15 -13.65
C THR A 52 15.66 24.43 -12.45
N ASN A 53 15.91 23.10 -12.36
CA ASN A 53 15.61 22.18 -11.24
C ASN A 53 14.32 21.35 -11.33
N GLN A 54 13.90 20.93 -12.51
CA GLN A 54 12.92 19.84 -12.62
C GLN A 54 13.65 18.53 -12.83
N ASN A 55 13.72 17.70 -11.80
CA ASN A 55 14.25 16.34 -11.89
C ASN A 55 13.09 15.36 -11.91
N VAL A 56 13.09 14.46 -12.89
CA VAL A 56 12.17 13.35 -12.97
C VAL A 56 12.93 12.06 -12.77
N THR A 57 12.54 11.28 -11.77
CA THR A 57 13.07 9.94 -11.57
C THR A 57 12.18 8.92 -12.24
N GLY A 58 12.75 7.93 -12.88
CA GLY A 58 12.03 6.85 -13.53
C GLY A 58 12.79 5.53 -13.43
N THR A 59 12.12 4.45 -13.83
CA THR A 59 12.72 3.14 -13.96
C THR A 59 12.47 2.62 -15.36
N LEU A 60 13.54 2.30 -16.07
CA LEU A 60 13.51 1.58 -17.34
C LEU A 60 13.62 0.09 -17.03
N VAL A 61 12.64 -0.70 -17.47
CA VAL A 61 12.67 -2.16 -17.35
C VAL A 61 12.98 -2.75 -18.70
N ILE A 62 14.08 -3.48 -18.79
CA ILE A 62 14.51 -4.19 -19.98
C ILE A 62 14.28 -5.69 -19.74
N ALA A 63 13.37 -6.29 -20.49
CA ALA A 63 13.10 -7.72 -20.43
C ALA A 63 13.82 -8.44 -21.57
N THR A 64 14.48 -9.55 -21.24
CA THR A 64 15.12 -10.45 -22.23
C THR A 64 14.51 -11.85 -22.08
N GLY A 65 14.08 -12.46 -23.16
CA GLY A 65 13.53 -13.81 -23.16
C GLY A 65 12.94 -14.20 -24.50
N THR A 66 12.77 -15.49 -24.70
CA THR A 66 12.24 -16.09 -25.94
C THR A 66 10.72 -16.18 -25.96
N SER A 67 10.02 -15.70 -24.93
CA SER A 67 8.56 -15.80 -24.83
C SER A 67 7.91 -14.57 -25.45
N ALA A 68 7.10 -14.78 -26.48
CA ALA A 68 6.24 -13.78 -27.06
C ALA A 68 5.39 -13.09 -25.98
N GLY A 69 5.57 -11.80 -25.85
CA GLY A 69 4.73 -10.78 -25.23
C GLY A 69 3.65 -11.21 -24.26
N VAL A 70 4.00 -11.61 -23.04
CA VAL A 70 3.04 -11.50 -21.94
C VAL A 70 2.93 -10.00 -21.62
N SER A 71 1.74 -9.43 -21.82
CA SER A 71 1.47 -8.03 -21.46
C SER A 71 1.84 -7.85 -19.99
N ARG A 72 2.81 -6.96 -19.70
CA ARG A 72 3.20 -6.67 -18.32
C ARG A 72 2.09 -5.88 -17.65
N TYR A 73 1.54 -6.43 -16.59
CA TYR A 73 0.64 -5.71 -15.72
C TYR A 73 1.45 -4.83 -14.75
N VAL A 74 1.03 -3.59 -14.60
CA VAL A 74 1.63 -2.62 -13.67
C VAL A 74 0.55 -2.13 -12.72
N GLY A 75 0.87 -2.01 -11.45
CA GLY A 75 -0.06 -1.55 -10.44
C GLY A 75 0.67 -0.96 -9.23
N ASN A 76 1.02 0.32 -9.32
CA ASN A 76 1.63 1.04 -8.20
C ASN A 76 0.63 1.22 -7.04
N ILE A 77 -0.65 1.42 -7.39
CA ILE A 77 -1.79 1.38 -6.48
C ILE A 77 -2.71 0.26 -6.96
N ARG A 78 -3.32 -0.46 -6.04
CA ARG A 78 -4.14 -1.65 -6.35
C ARG A 78 -5.45 -1.60 -5.60
N TYR A 79 -6.53 -1.83 -6.33
CA TYR A 79 -7.86 -1.97 -5.76
C TYR A 79 -8.49 -3.28 -6.19
N ASN A 80 -9.27 -3.86 -5.28
CA ASN A 80 -10.15 -4.98 -5.55
C ASN A 80 -11.59 -4.54 -5.35
N THR A 81 -12.46 -4.89 -6.28
CA THR A 81 -13.89 -4.64 -6.18
C THR A 81 -14.70 -5.81 -6.74
N THR A 82 -16.01 -5.76 -6.61
CA THR A 82 -16.93 -6.78 -7.14
C THR A 82 -17.77 -6.18 -8.28
N PRO A 83 -18.39 -7.01 -9.13
CA PRO A 83 -19.17 -6.52 -10.27
C PRO A 83 -20.30 -5.55 -9.93
N SER A 84 -20.83 -5.64 -8.71
CA SER A 84 -21.94 -4.80 -8.23
C SER A 84 -21.52 -3.62 -7.35
N THR A 85 -20.21 -3.44 -7.14
CA THR A 85 -19.69 -2.43 -6.22
C THR A 85 -18.89 -1.37 -6.96
N ALA A 86 -19.44 -0.16 -7.04
CA ALA A 86 -18.71 1.00 -7.54
C ALA A 86 -17.51 1.29 -6.63
N LEU A 87 -16.35 1.55 -7.22
CA LEU A 87 -15.09 1.79 -6.54
C LEU A 87 -14.74 3.27 -6.57
N GLN A 88 -14.76 3.93 -5.43
CA GLN A 88 -14.23 5.28 -5.31
C GLN A 88 -12.70 5.24 -5.20
N ILE A 89 -12.02 5.99 -6.07
CA ILE A 89 -10.55 6.10 -6.04
C ILE A 89 -10.16 6.96 -4.84
N ASN A 90 -9.29 6.42 -3.99
CA ASN A 90 -8.87 7.12 -2.78
C ASN A 90 -7.73 8.10 -3.09
N ALA A 91 -8.02 9.40 -3.05
CA ALA A 91 -7.03 10.46 -3.28
C ALA A 91 -5.81 10.37 -2.33
N ASN A 92 -6.00 9.88 -1.10
CA ASN A 92 -4.91 9.72 -0.15
C ASN A 92 -3.92 8.61 -0.55
N ASP A 93 -4.35 7.56 -1.25
CA ASP A 93 -3.45 6.51 -1.74
C ASP A 93 -2.49 7.10 -2.79
N ILE A 94 -3.02 7.94 -3.66
CA ILE A 94 -2.25 8.65 -4.68
C ILE A 94 -1.27 9.63 -4.02
N ALA A 95 -1.73 10.41 -3.04
CA ALA A 95 -0.89 11.35 -2.31
C ALA A 95 0.24 10.65 -1.53
N ARG A 96 -0.02 9.46 -0.94
CA ARG A 96 1.02 8.66 -0.28
C ARG A 96 2.03 8.12 -1.27
N LEU A 97 1.58 7.60 -2.41
CA LEU A 97 2.46 7.16 -3.48
C LEU A 97 3.35 8.31 -3.96
N PHE A 98 2.77 9.49 -4.21
CA PHE A 98 3.48 10.66 -4.65
C PHE A 98 4.59 11.06 -3.66
N ARG A 99 4.28 11.15 -2.36
CA ARG A 99 5.27 11.44 -1.31
C ARG A 99 6.39 10.41 -1.25
N LYS A 100 6.07 9.12 -1.43
CA LYS A 100 7.06 8.03 -1.43
C LYS A 100 8.11 8.23 -2.53
N TYR A 101 7.69 8.67 -3.71
CA TYR A 101 8.57 8.85 -4.87
C TYR A 101 9.21 10.24 -4.99
N THR A 102 8.75 11.22 -4.23
CA THR A 102 9.25 12.60 -4.26
C THR A 102 9.99 13.01 -2.99
N SER A 103 10.39 12.05 -2.15
CA SER A 103 11.05 12.33 -0.88
C SER A 103 10.25 13.26 0.04
N GLY A 104 8.91 13.15 -0.01
CA GLY A 104 8.02 13.81 0.93
C GLY A 104 7.24 15.02 0.39
N GLU A 105 7.38 15.38 -0.90
CA GLU A 105 6.59 16.47 -1.47
C GLU A 105 5.09 16.16 -1.47
N ALA A 106 4.27 17.21 -1.36
CA ALA A 106 2.83 17.08 -1.37
C ALA A 106 2.27 17.07 -2.81
N LEU A 107 1.37 16.13 -3.08
CA LEU A 107 0.57 16.14 -4.30
C LEU A 107 -0.35 17.35 -4.30
N GLN A 108 -0.34 18.13 -5.38
CA GLN A 108 -1.30 19.21 -5.62
C GLN A 108 -2.46 18.78 -6.51
N TYR A 109 -2.15 18.21 -7.65
CA TYR A 109 -3.13 17.75 -8.62
C TYR A 109 -2.58 16.59 -9.45
N LEU A 110 -3.44 15.97 -10.22
CA LEU A 110 -3.05 14.99 -11.25
C LEU A 110 -3.81 15.22 -12.55
N THR A 111 -3.27 14.63 -13.62
CA THR A 111 -3.96 14.40 -14.89
C THR A 111 -3.98 12.90 -15.18
N LEU A 112 -5.02 12.40 -15.83
CA LEU A 112 -5.07 11.01 -16.26
C LEU A 112 -4.33 10.84 -17.58
N THR A 113 -3.48 9.82 -17.66
CA THR A 113 -2.75 9.46 -18.90
C THR A 113 -3.43 8.32 -19.65
N SER A 114 -4.27 7.55 -18.96
CA SER A 114 -5.14 6.54 -19.58
C SER A 114 -6.38 6.30 -18.71
N VAL A 115 -7.42 5.75 -19.31
CA VAL A 115 -8.66 5.31 -18.65
C VAL A 115 -8.76 3.78 -18.70
N PRO A 116 -9.57 3.15 -17.81
CA PRO A 116 -9.78 1.70 -17.82
C PRO A 116 -10.29 1.20 -19.17
N ALA A 117 -9.70 0.11 -19.68
CA ALA A 117 -10.16 -0.53 -20.93
C ALA A 117 -11.47 -1.31 -20.74
N THR A 118 -11.79 -1.70 -19.50
CA THR A 118 -13.02 -2.43 -19.13
C THR A 118 -13.66 -1.74 -17.95
N GLY A 119 -14.98 -1.63 -17.94
CA GLY A 119 -15.73 -0.79 -17.00
C GLY A 119 -15.74 0.68 -17.42
N SER A 120 -16.17 1.57 -16.56
CA SER A 120 -16.32 2.99 -16.85
C SER A 120 -15.80 3.84 -15.70
N LEU A 121 -15.13 4.94 -16.01
CA LEU A 121 -14.65 5.90 -15.02
C LEU A 121 -15.52 7.14 -15.06
N TYR A 122 -15.92 7.63 -13.90
CA TYR A 122 -16.76 8.82 -13.74
C TYR A 122 -16.14 9.81 -12.77
N TYR A 123 -16.37 11.07 -13.02
CA TYR A 123 -16.28 12.14 -12.04
C TYR A 123 -17.66 12.40 -11.45
N ASN A 124 -17.74 12.65 -10.14
CA ASN A 124 -18.97 13.03 -9.44
C ASN A 124 -20.12 12.01 -9.54
N TYR A 125 -19.80 10.72 -9.51
CA TYR A 125 -20.78 9.64 -9.70
C TYR A 125 -21.91 9.64 -8.66
N TYR A 126 -21.58 9.90 -7.39
CA TYR A 126 -22.55 9.89 -6.29
C TYR A 126 -23.12 11.25 -5.93
N ASN A 127 -22.57 12.34 -6.43
CA ASN A 127 -22.86 13.68 -5.91
C ASN A 127 -23.27 14.66 -7.02
N THR A 128 -24.32 14.28 -7.76
CA THR A 128 -24.82 15.02 -8.92
C THR A 128 -25.36 16.43 -8.60
N SER A 129 -25.69 16.73 -7.31
CA SER A 129 -26.26 18.02 -6.91
C SER A 129 -25.27 19.03 -6.35
N LYS A 130 -24.09 18.60 -5.90
CA LYS A 130 -23.17 19.45 -5.14
C LYS A 130 -22.52 20.56 -5.98
N TYR A 131 -22.32 20.32 -7.27
CA TYR A 131 -21.62 21.26 -8.18
C TYR A 131 -22.45 21.62 -9.43
N GLY A 132 -23.75 21.33 -9.44
CA GLY A 132 -24.61 21.62 -10.59
C GLY A 132 -24.28 20.81 -11.84
N SER A 133 -23.33 19.91 -11.81
CA SER A 133 -22.94 19.06 -12.92
C SER A 133 -23.44 17.63 -12.71
N ALA A 134 -24.04 17.10 -13.77
CA ALA A 134 -24.37 15.68 -13.90
C ALA A 134 -23.09 14.82 -13.79
N GLN A 135 -23.27 13.52 -13.53
CA GLN A 135 -22.18 12.54 -13.67
C GLN A 135 -21.40 12.78 -14.97
N MET A 136 -20.09 12.96 -14.87
CA MET A 136 -19.25 13.17 -16.05
C MET A 136 -18.47 11.89 -16.36
N PRO A 137 -18.79 11.19 -17.48
CA PRO A 137 -17.99 10.05 -17.91
C PRO A 137 -16.62 10.53 -18.39
N LEU A 138 -15.58 9.86 -17.94
CA LEU A 138 -14.20 10.12 -18.32
C LEU A 138 -13.78 9.07 -19.37
N THR A 139 -13.61 9.54 -20.59
CA THR A 139 -13.20 8.73 -21.74
C THR A 139 -11.76 9.04 -22.13
N ALA A 140 -11.15 8.24 -22.99
CA ALA A 140 -9.79 8.50 -23.49
C ALA A 140 -9.64 9.90 -24.13
N SER A 141 -10.71 10.43 -24.73
CA SER A 141 -10.70 11.77 -25.35
C SER A 141 -10.88 12.92 -24.35
N THR A 142 -11.44 12.68 -23.17
CA THR A 142 -11.76 13.74 -22.19
C THR A 142 -10.85 13.71 -20.96
N ALA A 143 -10.38 12.54 -20.55
CA ALA A 143 -9.68 12.36 -19.28
C ALA A 143 -8.36 13.14 -19.20
N GLY A 144 -7.57 13.17 -20.26
CA GLY A 144 -6.29 13.87 -20.32
C GLY A 144 -6.39 15.40 -20.25
N ASN A 145 -7.58 15.96 -20.48
CA ASN A 145 -7.83 17.40 -20.46
C ASN A 145 -8.34 17.91 -19.11
N VAL A 146 -8.54 17.03 -18.15
CA VAL A 146 -9.07 17.36 -16.82
C VAL A 146 -7.95 17.31 -15.78
N VAL A 147 -7.85 18.38 -15.00
CA VAL A 147 -6.93 18.47 -13.86
C VAL A 147 -7.72 18.18 -12.58
N PHE A 148 -7.31 17.17 -11.83
CA PHE A 148 -7.96 16.77 -10.58
C PHE A 148 -7.14 17.24 -9.39
N SER A 149 -7.65 18.21 -8.64
CA SER A 149 -6.99 18.78 -7.46
C SER A 149 -7.11 17.84 -6.26
N TYR A 150 -6.00 17.65 -5.52
CA TYR A 150 -6.01 16.88 -4.27
C TYR A 150 -6.76 17.60 -3.14
N SER A 151 -6.65 18.93 -3.10
CA SER A 151 -7.36 19.77 -2.14
C SER A 151 -7.88 21.02 -2.89
N PRO A 152 -9.03 20.93 -3.58
CA PRO A 152 -9.55 22.03 -4.36
C PRO A 152 -9.81 23.27 -3.49
N ALA A 153 -9.38 24.43 -3.98
CA ALA A 153 -9.57 25.72 -3.33
C ALA A 153 -10.97 26.31 -3.63
N SER A 154 -11.60 25.87 -4.71
CA SER A 154 -12.92 26.34 -5.17
C SER A 154 -13.79 25.21 -5.70
N ALA A 155 -15.09 25.46 -5.78
CA ALA A 155 -16.06 24.52 -6.35
C ALA A 155 -15.92 24.33 -7.87
N SER A 156 -15.16 25.20 -8.55
CA SER A 156 -14.88 25.07 -9.99
C SER A 156 -13.74 24.11 -10.30
N GLU A 157 -12.96 23.68 -9.32
CA GLU A 157 -11.92 22.67 -9.48
C GLU A 157 -12.48 21.26 -9.37
N TYR A 158 -11.94 20.35 -10.18
CA TYR A 158 -12.30 18.93 -10.07
C TYR A 158 -11.60 18.30 -8.87
N ASP A 159 -12.38 17.79 -7.93
CA ASP A 159 -11.88 17.12 -6.71
C ASP A 159 -11.44 15.69 -7.03
N LEU A 160 -10.17 15.37 -6.81
CA LEU A 160 -9.61 14.05 -7.03
C LEU A 160 -10.38 12.94 -6.28
N SER A 161 -10.96 13.24 -5.13
CA SER A 161 -11.71 12.30 -4.32
C SER A 161 -13.08 11.91 -4.90
N GLU A 162 -13.52 12.55 -6.00
CA GLU A 162 -14.79 12.25 -6.67
C GLU A 162 -14.65 11.29 -7.88
N LEU A 163 -13.43 10.77 -8.11
CA LEU A 163 -13.23 9.75 -9.14
C LEU A 163 -13.81 8.41 -8.69
N THR A 164 -14.70 7.84 -9.53
CA THR A 164 -15.37 6.57 -9.25
C THR A 164 -15.32 5.67 -10.48
N TYR A 165 -14.85 4.45 -10.25
CA TYR A 165 -14.87 3.39 -11.26
C TYR A 165 -16.08 2.49 -11.09
N ILE A 166 -16.77 2.21 -12.20
CA ILE A 166 -17.94 1.34 -12.28
C ILE A 166 -17.54 0.06 -13.02
N PRO A 167 -17.56 -1.10 -12.36
CA PRO A 167 -17.23 -2.38 -12.97
C PRO A 167 -18.22 -2.78 -14.08
N SER A 168 -17.74 -3.61 -15.01
CA SER A 168 -18.54 -4.22 -16.07
C SER A 168 -18.17 -5.70 -16.19
N GLY A 169 -18.94 -6.57 -15.55
CA GLY A 169 -18.62 -8.00 -15.44
C GLY A 169 -17.63 -8.35 -14.33
N SER A 170 -17.05 -9.56 -14.39
CA SER A 170 -16.15 -10.10 -13.36
C SER A 170 -14.94 -10.83 -13.97
N ASN A 171 -13.97 -11.12 -13.09
CA ASN A 171 -12.77 -11.90 -13.40
C ASN A 171 -11.88 -11.24 -14.47
N TYR A 172 -11.55 -9.99 -14.24
CA TYR A 172 -10.59 -9.25 -15.05
C TYR A 172 -9.79 -8.25 -14.19
N CYS A 173 -8.66 -7.81 -14.74
CA CYS A 173 -7.97 -6.63 -14.29
C CYS A 173 -8.00 -5.56 -15.36
N THR A 174 -8.16 -4.32 -14.94
CA THR A 174 -8.04 -3.13 -15.80
C THR A 174 -7.19 -2.09 -15.08
N SER A 175 -6.71 -1.09 -15.81
CA SER A 175 -5.84 -0.07 -15.22
C SER A 175 -6.16 1.31 -15.74
N LEU A 176 -5.82 2.31 -14.94
CA LEU A 176 -5.78 3.70 -15.36
C LEU A 176 -4.41 4.30 -14.99
N GLY A 177 -3.86 5.09 -15.88
CA GLY A 177 -2.61 5.81 -15.68
C GLY A 177 -2.86 7.25 -15.27
N PHE A 178 -1.92 7.81 -14.50
CA PHE A 178 -1.95 9.22 -14.12
C PHE A 178 -0.55 9.81 -14.00
N THR A 179 -0.45 11.13 -14.09
CA THR A 179 0.71 11.90 -13.68
C THR A 179 0.29 12.87 -12.60
N GLY A 180 0.91 12.76 -11.42
CA GLY A 180 0.71 13.67 -10.29
C GLY A 180 1.75 14.78 -10.31
N TYR A 181 1.41 15.93 -9.75
CA TYR A 181 2.22 17.16 -9.75
C TYR A 181 2.28 17.78 -8.35
N SER A 182 3.46 18.26 -7.95
CA SER A 182 3.64 19.12 -6.77
C SER A 182 3.59 20.60 -7.16
N SER A 183 3.58 21.48 -6.14
CA SER A 183 3.71 22.94 -6.32
C SER A 183 5.03 23.38 -6.96
N ASN A 184 6.06 22.58 -6.78
CA ASN A 184 7.41 22.86 -7.29
C ASN A 184 7.62 22.32 -8.73
N GLY A 185 6.58 21.72 -9.31
CA GLY A 185 6.64 21.13 -10.65
C GLY A 185 7.22 19.72 -10.70
N THR A 186 7.53 19.09 -9.57
CA THR A 186 7.92 17.67 -9.51
C THR A 186 6.75 16.80 -9.96
N THR A 187 7.04 15.78 -10.76
CA THR A 187 6.01 14.89 -11.32
C THR A 187 6.27 13.43 -10.96
N VAL A 188 5.19 12.67 -10.82
CA VAL A 188 5.22 11.19 -10.67
C VAL A 188 4.16 10.60 -11.58
N SER A 189 4.60 9.78 -12.54
CA SER A 189 3.68 8.98 -13.35
C SER A 189 3.53 7.59 -12.75
N ALA A 190 2.28 7.11 -12.64
CA ALA A 190 1.98 5.84 -12.02
C ALA A 190 0.68 5.23 -12.58
N THR A 191 0.44 3.98 -12.21
CA THR A 191 -0.72 3.20 -12.65
C THR A 191 -1.51 2.70 -11.45
N ILE A 192 -2.83 2.84 -11.52
CA ILE A 192 -3.79 2.18 -10.64
C ILE A 192 -4.28 0.92 -11.35
N LEU A 193 -4.07 -0.24 -10.72
CA LEU A 193 -4.61 -1.52 -11.17
C LEU A 193 -5.91 -1.81 -10.41
N ILE A 194 -6.96 -2.13 -11.12
CA ILE A 194 -8.26 -2.50 -10.56
C ILE A 194 -8.56 -3.94 -10.93
N SER A 195 -8.75 -4.77 -9.92
CA SER A 195 -9.17 -6.16 -10.05
C SER A 195 -10.66 -6.28 -9.72
N VAL A 196 -11.43 -6.88 -10.62
CA VAL A 196 -12.86 -7.12 -10.44
C VAL A 196 -13.09 -8.63 -10.40
N THR A 197 -13.50 -9.14 -9.25
CA THR A 197 -13.73 -10.57 -8.99
C THR A 197 -15.04 -10.76 -8.23
N ALA A 198 -15.62 -11.96 -8.24
CA ALA A 198 -16.89 -12.22 -7.56
C ALA A 198 -16.83 -11.93 -6.05
N SER A 199 -15.65 -12.14 -5.44
CA SER A 199 -15.29 -11.65 -4.10
C SER A 199 -13.82 -11.23 -4.10
N PRO A 200 -13.35 -10.33 -3.22
CA PRO A 200 -11.95 -9.95 -3.16
C PRO A 200 -11.03 -11.15 -2.96
N VAL A 201 -9.92 -11.20 -3.71
CA VAL A 201 -8.89 -12.24 -3.50
C VAL A 201 -8.29 -12.04 -2.11
N SER A 202 -8.42 -13.06 -1.27
CA SER A 202 -7.92 -13.00 0.11
C SER A 202 -6.40 -12.87 0.13
N GLU A 203 -5.89 -12.02 1.02
CA GLU A 203 -4.44 -11.94 1.29
C GLU A 203 -3.95 -13.28 1.83
N VAL A 204 -2.85 -13.79 1.28
CA VAL A 204 -2.17 -14.97 1.77
C VAL A 204 -1.02 -14.53 2.66
N TYR A 205 -1.02 -14.94 3.92
CA TYR A 205 -0.01 -14.58 4.89
C TYR A 205 0.86 -15.76 5.29
N SER A 206 2.18 -15.53 5.28
CA SER A 206 3.19 -16.44 5.79
C SER A 206 4.04 -15.75 6.85
N VAL A 207 4.65 -16.50 7.74
CA VAL A 207 5.57 -15.97 8.74
C VAL A 207 6.87 -16.78 8.75
N THR A 208 8.00 -16.10 8.89
CA THR A 208 9.31 -16.72 9.08
C THR A 208 10.09 -15.97 10.15
N THR A 209 11.12 -16.62 10.66
CA THR A 209 12.03 -15.95 11.59
C THR A 209 13.20 -15.31 10.83
N LYS A 210 13.76 -14.28 11.44
CA LYS A 210 14.95 -13.58 10.97
C LYS A 210 16.02 -14.54 10.48
N GLY A 211 16.54 -14.30 9.30
CA GLY A 211 17.57 -15.13 8.67
C GLY A 211 17.08 -16.50 8.13
N THR A 212 15.80 -16.84 8.29
CA THR A 212 15.23 -18.10 7.80
C THR A 212 14.44 -17.86 6.54
N SER A 213 14.75 -18.58 5.47
CA SER A 213 14.01 -18.51 4.20
C SER A 213 12.61 -19.10 4.33
N VAL A 214 11.69 -18.64 3.49
CA VAL A 214 10.31 -19.15 3.42
C VAL A 214 9.90 -19.37 1.96
N ASN A 215 9.28 -20.50 1.70
CA ASN A 215 8.74 -20.79 0.38
C ASN A 215 7.47 -19.97 0.12
N PHE A 216 7.29 -19.58 -1.12
CA PHE A 216 6.07 -18.91 -1.58
C PHE A 216 4.87 -19.87 -1.41
N PRO A 217 3.74 -19.45 -0.85
CA PRO A 217 2.63 -20.32 -0.52
C PRO A 217 1.72 -20.59 -1.75
N ALA A 218 2.24 -21.25 -2.79
CA ALA A 218 1.60 -21.44 -4.08
C ALA A 218 0.18 -22.03 -3.99
N ASN A 219 -0.02 -23.07 -3.16
CA ASN A 219 -1.33 -23.72 -2.99
C ASN A 219 -2.35 -22.78 -2.32
N SER A 220 -1.92 -21.96 -1.36
CA SER A 220 -2.79 -20.99 -0.70
C SER A 220 -3.18 -19.85 -1.67
N VAL A 221 -2.24 -19.42 -2.52
CA VAL A 221 -2.50 -18.46 -3.60
C VAL A 221 -3.51 -19.02 -4.59
N TYR A 222 -3.31 -20.26 -5.06
CA TYR A 222 -4.28 -20.94 -5.93
C TYR A 222 -5.68 -20.96 -5.31
N SER A 223 -5.79 -21.40 -4.05
CA SER A 223 -7.07 -21.50 -3.35
C SER A 223 -7.74 -20.14 -3.18
N ALA A 224 -6.98 -19.08 -2.84
CA ALA A 224 -7.51 -17.73 -2.70
C ALA A 224 -8.06 -17.18 -4.02
N VAL A 225 -7.34 -17.40 -5.13
CA VAL A 225 -7.79 -16.98 -6.46
C VAL A 225 -9.01 -17.79 -6.91
N ALA A 226 -8.98 -19.11 -6.78
CA ALA A 226 -10.09 -19.97 -7.17
C ALA A 226 -11.39 -19.63 -6.39
N SER A 227 -11.27 -19.36 -5.10
CA SER A 227 -12.41 -18.93 -4.26
C SER A 227 -12.99 -17.59 -4.70
N ALA A 228 -12.14 -16.66 -5.12
CA ALA A 228 -12.56 -15.30 -5.50
C ALA A 228 -13.15 -15.23 -6.91
N THR A 229 -12.61 -16.03 -7.85
CA THR A 229 -12.94 -15.96 -9.27
C THR A 229 -13.88 -17.06 -9.74
N GLY A 230 -13.93 -18.18 -9.04
CA GLY A 230 -14.57 -19.42 -9.52
C GLY A 230 -13.76 -20.18 -10.58
N PHE A 231 -12.53 -19.73 -10.92
CA PHE A 231 -11.67 -20.32 -11.94
C PHE A 231 -10.33 -20.75 -11.36
N GLY A 232 -9.75 -21.79 -11.96
CA GLY A 232 -8.39 -22.22 -11.64
C GLY A 232 -7.33 -21.21 -12.10
N LEU A 233 -6.33 -21.01 -11.25
CA LEU A 233 -5.15 -20.20 -11.55
C LEU A 233 -4.18 -21.00 -12.44
N SER A 234 -3.72 -20.41 -13.53
CA SER A 234 -2.67 -21.00 -14.38
C SER A 234 -1.27 -20.49 -14.02
N SER A 235 -1.13 -19.19 -13.81
CA SER A 235 0.13 -18.57 -13.42
C SER A 235 -0.11 -17.25 -12.69
N ILE A 236 0.94 -16.71 -12.07
CA ILE A 236 0.95 -15.35 -11.55
C ILE A 236 2.06 -14.54 -12.21
N GLN A 237 1.85 -13.24 -12.32
CA GLN A 237 2.90 -12.26 -12.58
C GLN A 237 3.07 -11.37 -11.35
N LEU A 238 4.31 -11.22 -10.88
CA LEU A 238 4.61 -10.32 -9.76
C LEU A 238 4.49 -8.87 -10.21
N LEU A 239 3.87 -8.03 -9.39
CA LEU A 239 3.72 -6.59 -9.68
C LEU A 239 4.86 -5.77 -9.08
N GLU A 240 5.42 -6.23 -7.98
CA GLU A 240 6.50 -5.57 -7.25
C GLU A 240 7.33 -6.64 -6.53
N LEU A 241 8.64 -6.44 -6.46
CA LEU A 241 9.55 -7.28 -5.68
C LEU A 241 9.70 -6.72 -4.26
N PRO A 242 10.08 -7.58 -3.30
CA PRO A 242 10.46 -7.13 -1.97
C PRO A 242 11.53 -6.03 -2.02
N ALA A 243 11.39 -5.02 -1.15
CA ALA A 243 12.43 -3.98 -1.03
C ALA A 243 13.77 -4.63 -0.69
N SER A 244 14.87 -4.17 -1.32
CA SER A 244 16.21 -4.73 -1.15
C SER A 244 16.69 -4.77 0.31
N LYS A 245 16.25 -3.80 1.13
CA LYS A 245 16.52 -3.79 2.58
C LYS A 245 15.86 -4.96 3.33
N ALA A 246 14.79 -5.54 2.80
CA ALA A 246 14.06 -6.63 3.44
C ALA A 246 14.64 -8.00 3.09
N GLY A 247 15.13 -8.19 1.87
CA GLY A 247 15.63 -9.46 1.39
C GLY A 247 15.41 -9.64 -0.12
N VAL A 248 15.56 -10.87 -0.59
CA VAL A 248 15.43 -11.21 -2.01
C VAL A 248 14.44 -12.36 -2.19
N LEU A 249 13.57 -12.22 -3.17
CA LEU A 249 12.72 -13.30 -3.66
C LEU A 249 13.48 -14.03 -4.79
N TYR A 250 13.67 -15.32 -4.65
CA TYR A 250 14.31 -16.17 -5.64
C TYR A 250 13.29 -17.05 -6.37
N SER A 251 13.58 -17.38 -7.63
CA SER A 251 12.98 -18.45 -8.40
C SER A 251 14.06 -19.50 -8.71
N GLY A 252 14.05 -20.61 -8.00
CA GLY A 252 15.16 -21.56 -8.02
C GLY A 252 16.46 -20.92 -7.52
N SER A 253 17.47 -20.85 -8.39
CA SER A 253 18.79 -20.24 -8.09
C SER A 253 18.92 -18.77 -8.49
N TYR A 254 17.96 -18.21 -9.18
CA TYR A 254 18.00 -16.84 -9.71
C TYR A 254 17.05 -15.92 -8.94
N ALA A 255 17.36 -14.63 -8.89
CA ALA A 255 16.41 -13.65 -8.36
C ALA A 255 15.13 -13.66 -9.22
N ALA A 256 13.97 -13.64 -8.57
CA ALA A 256 12.70 -13.50 -9.24
C ALA A 256 12.58 -12.12 -9.90
N ASP A 257 11.74 -12.02 -10.93
CA ASP A 257 11.51 -10.78 -11.67
C ASP A 257 9.99 -10.52 -11.84
N VAL A 258 9.64 -9.32 -12.31
CA VAL A 258 8.25 -8.88 -12.49
C VAL A 258 7.70 -9.11 -13.90
N THR A 259 8.49 -9.68 -14.80
CA THR A 259 8.12 -9.91 -16.20
C THR A 259 7.78 -11.38 -16.46
N THR A 260 8.24 -12.30 -15.62
CA THR A 260 7.98 -13.73 -15.70
C THR A 260 6.58 -14.05 -15.20
N ALA A 261 5.88 -14.90 -15.96
CA ALA A 261 4.65 -15.56 -15.51
C ALA A 261 5.02 -16.87 -14.82
N TYR A 262 4.92 -16.89 -13.48
CA TYR A 262 5.23 -18.08 -12.68
C TYR A 262 4.05 -19.03 -12.67
N SER A 263 4.21 -20.21 -13.30
CA SER A 263 3.14 -21.20 -13.45
C SER A 263 2.72 -21.81 -12.11
N TYR A 264 1.44 -22.22 -12.02
CA TYR A 264 0.98 -23.08 -10.94
C TYR A 264 1.32 -24.52 -11.29
N GLY A 265 1.99 -25.21 -10.38
CA GLY A 265 2.49 -26.56 -10.58
C GLY A 265 3.97 -26.65 -10.23
N ASP A 266 4.61 -27.72 -10.67
CA ASP A 266 6.03 -27.99 -10.44
C ASP A 266 6.84 -27.72 -11.70
N GLY A 267 8.14 -27.46 -11.52
CA GLY A 267 9.08 -27.23 -12.59
C GLY A 267 9.71 -25.85 -12.58
N THR A 268 10.62 -25.64 -13.53
CA THR A 268 11.33 -24.36 -13.68
C THR A 268 10.36 -23.22 -14.03
N GLY A 269 10.49 -22.10 -13.32
CA GLY A 269 9.61 -20.95 -13.53
C GLY A 269 8.22 -21.10 -12.92
N SER A 270 8.03 -22.04 -11.99
CA SER A 270 6.77 -22.21 -11.26
C SER A 270 6.76 -21.45 -9.93
N MET A 271 5.56 -21.21 -9.39
CA MET A 271 5.38 -20.62 -8.06
C MET A 271 5.99 -21.48 -6.95
N SER A 272 6.10 -22.81 -7.12
CA SER A 272 6.74 -23.71 -6.15
C SER A 272 8.26 -23.46 -6.01
N GLN A 273 8.88 -22.83 -7.01
CA GLN A 273 10.29 -22.46 -7.00
C GLN A 273 10.53 -21.08 -6.35
N LEU A 274 9.47 -20.31 -6.09
CA LEU A 274 9.61 -19.00 -5.44
C LEU A 274 9.91 -19.17 -3.95
N ARG A 275 10.98 -18.50 -3.48
CA ARG A 275 11.43 -18.55 -2.09
C ARG A 275 11.97 -17.18 -1.67
N PHE A 276 11.44 -16.62 -0.61
CA PHE A 276 11.96 -15.39 -0.03
C PHE A 276 13.05 -15.67 0.99
N ILE A 277 14.16 -14.96 0.87
CA ILE A 277 15.30 -15.01 1.80
C ILE A 277 15.42 -13.62 2.43
N PRO A 278 15.06 -13.46 3.72
CA PRO A 278 15.21 -12.19 4.39
C PRO A 278 16.69 -11.85 4.65
N ASN A 279 17.03 -10.58 4.62
CA ASN A 279 18.34 -10.12 5.07
C ASN A 279 18.52 -10.42 6.56
N SER A 280 19.78 -10.70 6.96
CA SER A 280 20.11 -11.18 8.32
C SER A 280 19.66 -10.26 9.47
N GLY A 281 19.59 -8.95 9.21
CA GLY A 281 19.16 -7.94 10.19
C GLY A 281 17.69 -7.55 10.09
N PHE A 282 16.96 -7.99 9.07
CA PHE A 282 15.61 -7.50 8.81
C PHE A 282 14.58 -8.19 9.69
N THR A 283 13.69 -7.38 10.28
CA THR A 283 12.38 -7.78 10.82
C THR A 283 11.33 -6.79 10.33
N GLY A 284 10.13 -7.29 10.00
CA GLY A 284 9.04 -6.49 9.50
C GLY A 284 8.16 -7.24 8.53
N SER A 285 7.25 -6.54 7.87
CA SER A 285 6.32 -7.11 6.90
C SER A 285 6.82 -6.89 5.48
N VAL A 286 6.75 -7.93 4.66
CA VAL A 286 7.05 -7.92 3.22
C VAL A 286 5.77 -8.15 2.47
N SER A 287 5.52 -7.35 1.42
CA SER A 287 4.36 -7.48 0.53
C SER A 287 4.82 -7.90 -0.85
N ILE A 288 4.22 -8.93 -1.40
CA ILE A 288 4.49 -9.47 -2.75
C ILE A 288 3.16 -9.48 -3.50
N PRO A 289 2.80 -8.38 -4.16
CA PRO A 289 1.58 -8.28 -4.94
C PRO A 289 1.73 -8.99 -6.28
N TYR A 290 0.63 -9.59 -6.75
CA TYR A 290 0.60 -10.32 -8.00
C TYR A 290 -0.71 -10.14 -8.77
N VAL A 291 -0.66 -10.38 -10.08
CA VAL A 291 -1.82 -10.60 -10.94
C VAL A 291 -1.95 -12.10 -11.20
N ALA A 292 -3.17 -12.61 -11.08
CA ALA A 292 -3.52 -13.98 -11.39
C ALA A 292 -3.91 -14.10 -12.86
N LEU A 293 -3.31 -15.06 -13.57
CA LEU A 293 -3.50 -15.27 -14.99
C LEU A 293 -4.17 -16.62 -15.25
N ASN A 294 -5.07 -16.67 -16.21
CA ASN A 294 -5.62 -17.92 -16.75
C ASN A 294 -4.67 -18.58 -17.77
N SER A 295 -5.07 -19.69 -18.37
CA SER A 295 -4.25 -20.44 -19.34
C SER A 295 -3.97 -19.68 -20.64
N SER A 296 -4.75 -18.64 -20.96
CA SER A 296 -4.50 -17.75 -22.11
C SER A 296 -3.62 -16.54 -21.76
N GLY A 297 -3.11 -16.44 -20.52
CA GLY A 297 -2.32 -15.30 -20.05
C GLY A 297 -3.12 -14.05 -19.72
N THR A 298 -4.46 -14.15 -19.69
CA THR A 298 -5.33 -13.03 -19.35
C THR A 298 -5.47 -12.91 -17.84
N ALA A 299 -5.42 -11.67 -17.32
CA ALA A 299 -5.61 -11.38 -15.91
C ALA A 299 -7.05 -11.63 -15.48
N ILE A 300 -7.23 -12.47 -14.47
CA ILE A 300 -8.54 -12.84 -13.89
C ILE A 300 -8.73 -12.27 -12.47
N GLY A 301 -7.71 -11.68 -11.89
CA GLY A 301 -7.75 -11.10 -10.57
C GLY A 301 -6.37 -10.66 -10.10
N SER A 302 -6.30 -10.00 -8.95
CA SER A 302 -5.03 -9.65 -8.29
C SER A 302 -5.10 -9.92 -6.79
N GLY A 303 -3.96 -10.27 -6.20
CA GLY A 303 -3.84 -10.56 -4.79
C GLY A 303 -2.49 -10.15 -4.21
N VAL A 304 -2.28 -10.45 -2.96
CA VAL A 304 -1.04 -10.16 -2.22
C VAL A 304 -0.65 -11.37 -1.40
N VAL A 305 0.63 -11.75 -1.47
CA VAL A 305 1.28 -12.57 -0.46
C VAL A 305 2.03 -11.65 0.49
N SER A 306 1.74 -11.76 1.77
CA SER A 306 2.48 -11.04 2.82
C SER A 306 3.33 -12.01 3.62
N ILE A 307 4.55 -11.60 3.94
CA ILE A 307 5.48 -12.38 4.75
C ILE A 307 5.90 -11.54 5.97
N GLY A 308 5.54 -12.01 7.16
CA GLY A 308 6.06 -11.45 8.40
C GLY A 308 7.43 -12.06 8.71
N VAL A 309 8.48 -11.23 8.77
CA VAL A 309 9.80 -11.63 9.27
C VAL A 309 9.92 -11.18 10.72
N VAL A 310 10.04 -12.13 11.63
CA VAL A 310 9.94 -11.90 13.07
C VAL A 310 11.18 -12.45 13.81
N ASP A 311 11.46 -11.94 15.01
CA ASP A 311 12.53 -12.52 15.84
C ASP A 311 12.15 -13.92 16.36
N SER A 312 10.90 -14.09 16.77
CA SER A 312 10.34 -15.36 17.22
C SER A 312 8.82 -15.39 17.01
N VAL A 313 8.28 -16.55 16.63
CA VAL A 313 6.83 -16.73 16.48
C VAL A 313 6.22 -17.02 17.85
N LYS A 314 5.55 -16.02 18.43
CA LYS A 314 4.74 -16.21 19.63
C LYS A 314 3.36 -16.76 19.26
N LYS A 315 2.96 -17.84 19.90
CA LYS A 315 1.68 -18.49 19.66
C LYS A 315 0.68 -18.19 20.77
N PHE A 316 -0.57 -17.98 20.39
CA PHE A 316 -1.72 -17.91 21.29
C PHE A 316 -2.66 -19.06 20.97
N THR A 317 -3.26 -19.66 21.99
CA THR A 317 -4.07 -20.88 21.83
C THR A 317 -5.39 -20.63 21.09
N ASP A 318 -5.85 -19.39 21.07
CA ASP A 318 -7.09 -18.93 20.44
C ASP A 318 -6.88 -18.15 19.13
N ILE A 319 -5.65 -18.07 18.64
CA ILE A 319 -5.30 -17.37 17.38
C ILE A 319 -4.64 -18.37 16.43
N SER A 320 -5.23 -18.58 15.28
CA SER A 320 -4.75 -19.44 14.21
C SER A 320 -4.54 -18.68 12.90
N THR A 321 -3.94 -19.30 11.91
CA THR A 321 -3.75 -18.71 10.57
C THR A 321 -5.06 -18.31 9.88
N SER A 322 -6.19 -18.90 10.28
CA SER A 322 -7.52 -18.53 9.79
C SER A 322 -8.15 -17.36 10.56
N THR A 323 -7.55 -16.92 11.65
CA THR A 323 -8.04 -15.76 12.42
C THR A 323 -7.68 -14.47 11.65
N TRP A 324 -8.67 -13.64 11.36
CA TRP A 324 -8.50 -12.43 10.54
C TRP A 324 -7.37 -11.49 11.00
N CYS A 325 -7.10 -11.44 12.30
CA CYS A 325 -6.05 -10.60 12.87
C CYS A 325 -4.72 -11.34 13.10
N TYR A 326 -4.57 -12.59 12.64
CA TYR A 326 -3.38 -13.43 12.86
C TYR A 326 -2.08 -12.70 12.50
N LYS A 327 -2.02 -12.09 11.32
CA LYS A 327 -0.88 -11.30 10.83
C LYS A 327 -0.47 -10.22 11.84
N TYR A 328 -1.41 -9.40 12.23
CA TYR A 328 -1.18 -8.26 13.13
C TYR A 328 -0.72 -8.72 14.51
N VAL A 329 -1.41 -9.72 15.05
CA VAL A 329 -1.11 -10.26 16.38
C VAL A 329 0.28 -10.91 16.39
N THR A 330 0.61 -11.72 15.39
CA THR A 330 1.89 -12.43 15.30
C THR A 330 3.08 -11.45 15.23
N GLU A 331 3.02 -10.46 14.35
CA GLU A 331 4.10 -9.50 14.18
C GLU A 331 4.25 -8.56 15.39
N LEU A 332 3.15 -8.07 15.95
CA LEU A 332 3.19 -7.21 17.13
C LEU A 332 3.61 -7.94 18.39
N ALA A 333 3.26 -9.22 18.53
CA ALA A 333 3.70 -10.04 19.66
C ALA A 333 5.20 -10.32 19.60
N SER A 334 5.73 -10.62 18.42
CA SER A 334 7.19 -10.76 18.22
C SER A 334 7.94 -9.47 18.55
N ALA A 335 7.38 -8.33 18.15
CA ALA A 335 7.95 -7.01 18.44
C ALA A 335 7.74 -6.54 19.91
N ASN A 336 7.20 -7.38 20.79
CA ASN A 336 6.86 -7.06 22.19
C ASN A 336 5.88 -5.88 22.36
N VAL A 337 5.16 -5.48 21.30
CA VAL A 337 4.13 -4.43 21.39
C VAL A 337 2.89 -4.96 22.09
N ILE A 338 2.50 -6.20 21.81
CA ILE A 338 1.35 -6.86 22.44
C ILE A 338 1.78 -8.10 23.22
N SER A 339 0.97 -8.44 24.22
CA SER A 339 1.08 -9.69 24.98
C SER A 339 -0.31 -10.31 25.13
N GLY A 340 -0.34 -11.63 25.29
CA GLY A 340 -1.55 -12.37 25.67
C GLY A 340 -1.80 -12.33 27.16
N TYR A 341 -2.78 -13.11 27.58
CA TYR A 341 -3.13 -13.35 28.97
C TYR A 341 -2.27 -14.50 29.54
N SER A 342 -2.24 -14.63 30.86
CA SER A 342 -1.48 -15.66 31.55
C SER A 342 -1.90 -17.10 31.21
N ASN A 343 -3.14 -17.28 30.73
CA ASN A 343 -3.65 -18.56 30.24
C ASN A 343 -3.25 -18.90 28.78
N GLY A 344 -2.36 -18.12 28.16
CA GLY A 344 -1.87 -18.34 26.81
C GLY A 344 -2.82 -17.88 25.69
N THR A 345 -3.93 -17.18 26.00
CA THR A 345 -4.86 -16.65 25.00
C THR A 345 -4.60 -15.19 24.66
N PHE A 346 -5.07 -14.74 23.48
CA PHE A 346 -5.05 -13.32 23.07
C PHE A 346 -6.43 -12.64 23.25
N GLN A 347 -7.52 -13.35 23.01
CA GLN A 347 -8.90 -12.89 23.14
C GLN A 347 -9.23 -11.70 22.21
N GLU A 348 -9.09 -11.90 20.92
CA GLU A 348 -9.21 -10.86 19.88
C GLU A 348 -10.61 -10.16 19.83
N LYS A 349 -11.65 -10.84 20.28
CA LYS A 349 -13.03 -10.32 20.28
C LYS A 349 -13.36 -9.45 21.49
N ASN A 350 -12.55 -9.53 22.55
CA ASN A 350 -12.81 -8.75 23.76
C ASN A 350 -12.59 -7.25 23.51
N THR A 351 -13.49 -6.43 24.07
CA THR A 351 -13.31 -4.97 24.08
C THR A 351 -12.02 -4.61 24.80
N ILE A 352 -11.19 -3.77 24.19
CA ILE A 352 -9.95 -3.30 24.80
C ILE A 352 -10.21 -2.17 25.78
N THR A 353 -9.47 -2.13 26.90
CA THR A 353 -9.55 -1.03 27.83
C THR A 353 -8.71 0.16 27.37
N TYR A 354 -9.03 1.38 27.87
CA TYR A 354 -8.29 2.59 27.55
C TYR A 354 -6.80 2.47 27.85
N GLY A 355 -6.46 1.97 29.04
CA GLY A 355 -5.06 1.82 29.45
C GLY A 355 -4.30 0.82 28.59
N ALA A 356 -4.93 -0.30 28.22
CA ALA A 356 -4.31 -1.29 27.34
C ALA A 356 -4.10 -0.71 25.92
N ALA A 357 -5.07 -0.02 25.35
CA ALA A 357 -4.93 0.61 24.04
C ALA A 357 -3.85 1.72 24.06
N LEU A 358 -3.82 2.55 25.12
CA LEU A 358 -2.81 3.58 25.30
C LEU A 358 -1.38 2.99 25.29
N LYS A 359 -1.15 1.90 26.05
CA LYS A 359 0.12 1.17 26.02
C LYS A 359 0.49 0.74 24.60
N LEU A 360 -0.44 0.08 23.89
CA LEU A 360 -0.17 -0.43 22.53
C LEU A 360 0.19 0.67 21.55
N ILE A 361 -0.58 1.77 21.57
CA ILE A 361 -0.35 2.94 20.71
C ILE A 361 1.04 3.56 20.98
N MET A 362 1.38 3.77 22.25
CA MET A 362 2.66 4.35 22.63
C MET A 362 3.85 3.47 22.23
N LEU A 363 3.78 2.17 22.49
CA LEU A 363 4.84 1.23 22.07
C LEU A 363 5.01 1.18 20.55
N ALA A 364 3.91 1.19 19.79
CA ALA A 364 3.97 1.22 18.34
C ALA A 364 4.57 2.54 17.78
N ALA A 365 4.37 3.63 18.48
CA ALA A 365 4.95 4.93 18.16
C ALA A 365 6.42 5.09 18.64
N GLY A 366 7.03 4.02 19.19
CA GLY A 366 8.44 4.00 19.60
C GLY A 366 8.71 4.44 21.03
N TYR A 367 7.68 4.61 21.87
CA TYR A 367 7.87 4.87 23.29
C TYR A 367 8.40 3.62 24.01
N SER A 368 9.24 3.84 25.02
CA SER A 368 9.68 2.77 25.91
C SER A 368 8.56 2.29 26.84
N GLU A 369 8.71 1.10 27.38
CA GLU A 369 7.85 0.59 28.45
C GLU A 369 7.81 1.57 29.64
N GLN A 370 6.62 1.78 30.21
CA GLN A 370 6.39 2.69 31.33
C GLN A 370 6.02 1.91 32.59
N ALA A 371 6.83 2.05 33.64
CA ALA A 371 6.52 1.46 34.93
C ALA A 371 5.27 2.11 35.55
N PRO A 372 4.44 1.36 36.30
CA PRO A 372 3.31 1.93 37.03
C PRO A 372 3.73 3.03 38.01
N THR A 373 3.07 4.18 37.97
CA THR A 373 3.28 5.30 38.91
C THR A 373 2.31 5.27 40.08
N VAL A 374 1.24 4.44 39.98
CA VAL A 374 0.24 4.25 41.01
C VAL A 374 0.13 2.75 41.30
N LYS A 375 0.26 2.38 42.58
CA LYS A 375 0.14 0.97 43.06
C LYS A 375 -1.23 0.38 42.62
N GLY A 376 -1.21 -0.78 42.02
CA GLY A 376 -2.42 -1.50 41.56
C GLY A 376 -2.97 -0.97 40.22
N SER A 377 -2.35 0.02 39.60
CA SER A 377 -2.76 0.56 38.29
C SER A 377 -1.68 0.32 37.24
N THR A 378 -1.75 -0.80 36.53
CA THR A 378 -0.77 -1.26 35.53
C THR A 378 -0.42 -0.21 34.47
N PHE A 379 -1.38 0.60 34.06
CA PHE A 379 -1.23 1.57 32.96
C PHE A 379 -1.01 3.01 33.41
N SER A 380 -0.83 3.26 34.74
CA SER A 380 -0.69 4.62 35.29
C SER A 380 0.57 5.32 34.78
N GLY A 381 1.67 4.63 34.55
CA GLY A 381 2.89 5.20 33.97
C GLY A 381 2.69 5.65 32.54
N TYR A 382 2.01 4.86 31.72
CA TYR A 382 1.65 5.27 30.35
C TYR A 382 0.74 6.50 30.32
N LEU A 383 -0.24 6.58 31.23
CA LEU A 383 -1.09 7.78 31.33
C LEU A 383 -0.28 9.00 31.76
N ALA A 384 0.61 8.87 32.73
CA ALA A 384 1.47 9.97 33.19
C ALA A 384 2.34 10.49 32.04
N LYS A 385 3.01 9.59 31.31
CA LYS A 385 3.85 9.95 30.16
C LYS A 385 3.01 10.55 29.01
N ALA A 386 1.86 9.95 28.70
CA ALA A 386 0.97 10.46 27.64
C ALA A 386 0.45 11.89 27.95
N LYS A 387 0.18 12.21 29.22
CA LYS A 387 -0.18 13.55 29.64
C LYS A 387 0.98 14.54 29.51
N ALA A 388 2.16 14.15 29.98
CA ALA A 388 3.37 14.97 29.87
C ALA A 388 3.68 15.35 28.42
N ASP A 389 3.42 14.42 27.48
CA ASP A 389 3.67 14.63 26.04
C ASP A 389 2.43 15.21 25.29
N GLY A 390 1.36 15.55 25.98
CA GLY A 390 0.16 16.15 25.36
C GLY A 390 -0.69 15.20 24.53
N LEU A 391 -0.43 13.87 24.61
CA LEU A 391 -1.22 12.86 23.87
C LEU A 391 -2.64 12.72 24.42
N VAL A 392 -2.77 12.85 25.74
CA VAL A 392 -4.02 12.67 26.49
C VAL A 392 -4.25 13.85 27.41
N SER A 393 -5.47 14.38 27.45
CA SER A 393 -5.95 15.37 28.41
C SER A 393 -6.91 14.73 29.43
N GLY A 394 -7.05 15.35 30.60
CA GLY A 394 -7.96 14.89 31.64
C GLY A 394 -7.54 13.55 32.31
N ASN A 395 -8.52 12.89 32.95
CA ASN A 395 -8.33 11.65 33.71
C ASN A 395 -9.24 10.54 33.18
N PRO A 396 -8.88 9.89 32.05
CA PRO A 396 -9.70 8.80 31.51
C PRO A 396 -9.71 7.61 32.46
N LYS A 397 -10.82 6.85 32.45
CA LYS A 397 -10.91 5.59 33.20
C LYS A 397 -10.08 4.52 32.50
N LEU A 398 -8.89 4.18 33.04
CA LEU A 398 -7.94 3.26 32.42
C LEU A 398 -8.54 1.85 32.18
N ASN A 399 -9.43 1.40 33.05
CA ASN A 399 -10.10 0.10 32.94
C ASN A 399 -11.42 0.17 32.16
N GLY A 400 -11.86 1.38 31.72
CA GLY A 400 -13.01 1.53 30.86
C GLY A 400 -12.69 1.30 29.39
N PRO A 401 -13.71 1.11 28.53
CA PRO A 401 -13.50 0.97 27.09
C PRO A 401 -12.99 2.27 26.49
N ILE A 402 -12.24 2.15 25.39
CA ILE A 402 -11.79 3.27 24.57
C ILE A 402 -12.59 3.35 23.28
N THR A 403 -12.88 4.58 22.82
CA THR A 403 -13.61 4.80 21.57
C THR A 403 -12.67 4.91 20.36
N ARG A 404 -13.22 4.70 19.16
CA ARG A 404 -12.48 4.90 17.89
C ARG A 404 -11.90 6.32 17.80
N LEU A 405 -12.66 7.34 18.21
CA LEU A 405 -12.18 8.72 18.21
C LEU A 405 -10.97 8.93 19.13
N GLN A 406 -11.06 8.41 20.36
CA GLN A 406 -9.96 8.52 21.32
C GLN A 406 -8.68 7.85 20.83
N ILE A 407 -8.80 6.66 20.23
CA ILE A 407 -7.68 5.96 19.60
C ILE A 407 -7.06 6.82 18.50
N ALA A 408 -7.88 7.39 17.63
CA ALA A 408 -7.40 8.22 16.54
C ALA A 408 -6.64 9.46 17.03
N GLN A 409 -7.18 10.16 18.02
CA GLN A 409 -6.53 11.33 18.60
C GLN A 409 -5.19 11.01 19.25
N ILE A 410 -5.11 9.92 20.03
CA ILE A 410 -3.87 9.50 20.69
C ILE A 410 -2.85 9.04 19.64
N ALA A 411 -3.27 8.23 18.68
CA ALA A 411 -2.39 7.67 17.64
C ALA A 411 -1.80 8.76 16.74
N ALA A 412 -2.61 9.70 16.25
CA ALA A 412 -2.15 10.79 15.40
C ALA A 412 -1.14 11.70 16.13
N LYS A 413 -1.41 12.03 17.40
CA LYS A 413 -0.48 12.81 18.23
C LYS A 413 0.80 12.03 18.52
N ALA A 414 0.73 10.74 18.86
CA ALA A 414 1.89 9.91 19.13
C ALA A 414 2.81 9.78 17.91
N LEU A 415 2.25 9.71 16.71
CA LEU A 415 2.96 9.69 15.43
C LEU A 415 3.35 11.10 14.95
N LYS A 416 2.95 12.15 15.64
CA LYS A 416 3.20 13.57 15.26
C LYS A 416 2.72 13.87 13.84
N LEU A 417 1.57 13.30 13.44
CA LEU A 417 1.03 13.53 12.11
C LEU A 417 0.62 15.00 11.93
N SER A 418 0.92 15.55 10.75
CA SER A 418 0.47 16.89 10.39
C SER A 418 -1.06 16.92 10.32
N THR A 419 -1.66 17.93 10.91
CA THR A 419 -3.08 18.26 10.80
C THR A 419 -3.35 19.41 9.82
N THR A 420 -2.29 19.89 9.14
CA THR A 420 -2.37 20.90 8.07
C THR A 420 -2.07 20.26 6.72
N GLY A 421 -2.54 20.89 5.64
CA GLY A 421 -2.36 20.33 4.28
C GLY A 421 -3.16 19.06 4.02
N LEU A 422 -4.19 18.80 4.82
CA LEU A 422 -5.14 17.69 4.61
C LEU A 422 -6.13 18.07 3.51
N PRO A 423 -6.74 17.07 2.81
CA PRO A 423 -7.76 17.34 1.82
C PRO A 423 -8.88 18.20 2.40
N SER A 424 -9.38 19.16 1.62
CA SER A 424 -10.50 20.02 2.00
C SER A 424 -11.79 19.21 2.19
N LYS A 425 -11.98 18.17 1.39
CA LYS A 425 -13.06 17.19 1.57
C LYS A 425 -12.76 16.25 2.74
N LYS A 426 -13.67 16.22 3.69
CA LYS A 426 -13.56 15.33 4.84
C LYS A 426 -13.84 13.89 4.44
N PRO A 427 -13.02 12.93 4.86
CA PRO A 427 -13.18 11.52 4.47
C PRO A 427 -14.42 10.86 5.06
N PHE A 428 -14.98 11.42 6.14
CA PHE A 428 -16.13 10.85 6.87
C PHE A 428 -17.20 11.89 7.13
N THR A 429 -18.46 11.49 7.03
CA THR A 429 -19.61 12.38 7.20
C THR A 429 -20.02 12.55 8.68
N ASP A 430 -19.61 11.66 9.55
CA ASP A 430 -20.01 11.61 10.96
C ASP A 430 -18.93 12.14 11.94
N THR A 431 -17.82 12.67 11.40
CA THR A 431 -16.78 13.32 12.20
C THR A 431 -16.00 14.36 11.40
N ASN A 432 -15.66 15.46 12.07
CA ASN A 432 -14.81 16.52 11.53
C ASN A 432 -13.44 16.61 12.27
N ASP A 433 -13.13 15.60 13.08
CA ASP A 433 -11.91 15.59 13.88
C ASP A 433 -10.68 15.53 12.99
N VAL A 434 -9.76 16.48 13.16
CA VAL A 434 -8.56 16.60 12.30
C VAL A 434 -7.57 15.46 12.49
N TYR A 435 -7.52 14.83 13.67
CA TYR A 435 -6.65 13.69 13.91
C TYR A 435 -7.16 12.42 13.22
N VAL A 436 -8.50 12.27 13.14
CA VAL A 436 -9.12 11.21 12.34
C VAL A 436 -8.79 11.41 10.87
N GLN A 437 -8.86 12.64 10.36
CA GLN A 437 -8.48 12.96 8.98
C GLN A 437 -6.99 12.68 8.72
N ALA A 438 -6.10 13.09 9.62
CA ALA A 438 -4.67 12.85 9.50
C ALA A 438 -4.31 11.36 9.47
N LEU A 439 -4.93 10.55 10.34
CA LEU A 439 -4.72 9.09 10.32
C LEU A 439 -5.28 8.41 9.07
N ASN A 440 -6.39 8.89 8.55
CA ASN A 440 -6.93 8.40 7.27
C ASN A 440 -5.99 8.77 6.11
N ALA A 441 -5.51 10.01 6.06
CA ALA A 441 -4.53 10.43 5.06
C ALA A 441 -3.22 9.60 5.14
N ALA A 442 -2.81 9.20 6.34
CA ALA A 442 -1.68 8.30 6.55
C ALA A 442 -1.96 6.82 6.23
N GLY A 443 -3.22 6.44 5.91
CA GLY A 443 -3.59 5.05 5.59
C GLY A 443 -3.66 4.12 6.81
N ILE A 444 -3.69 4.66 8.02
CA ILE A 444 -3.70 3.89 9.26
C ILE A 444 -5.12 3.45 9.63
N ILE A 445 -6.10 4.29 9.35
CA ILE A 445 -7.51 4.00 9.59
C ILE A 445 -8.33 4.16 8.32
N GLU A 446 -9.42 3.40 8.27
CA GLU A 446 -10.43 3.45 7.23
C GLU A 446 -11.81 3.59 7.88
N GLY A 447 -12.78 4.04 7.08
CA GLY A 447 -14.20 4.10 7.46
C GLY A 447 -15.00 2.93 6.92
N TYR A 448 -16.29 3.10 7.01
CA TYR A 448 -17.30 2.21 6.44
C TYR A 448 -17.94 2.93 5.26
N PHE A 449 -17.71 2.43 4.05
CA PHE A 449 -18.28 3.01 2.84
C PHE A 449 -19.61 2.32 2.49
N SER A 450 -20.61 3.11 2.22
CA SER A 450 -21.92 2.64 1.74
C SER A 450 -22.60 3.74 0.94
N ASN A 451 -23.06 3.42 -0.28
CA ASN A 451 -23.84 4.32 -1.14
C ASN A 451 -23.22 5.72 -1.30
N GLY A 452 -21.95 5.78 -1.63
CA GLY A 452 -21.23 7.06 -1.84
C GLY A 452 -20.88 7.81 -0.56
N THR A 453 -21.16 7.22 0.61
CA THR A 453 -20.93 7.87 1.91
C THR A 453 -19.98 7.04 2.77
N SER A 454 -19.00 7.69 3.35
CA SER A 454 -18.09 7.08 4.33
C SER A 454 -18.37 7.60 5.73
N THR A 455 -18.42 6.67 6.70
CA THR A 455 -18.60 6.96 8.13
C THR A 455 -17.44 6.37 8.93
N TYR A 456 -17.03 7.05 9.99
CA TYR A 456 -15.95 6.59 10.89
C TYR A 456 -16.48 5.85 12.13
N LYS A 457 -17.70 6.18 12.57
CA LYS A 457 -18.34 5.69 13.82
C LYS A 457 -17.48 6.05 15.06
N PRO A 458 -17.25 7.34 15.33
CA PRO A 458 -16.26 7.81 16.30
C PRO A 458 -16.52 7.32 17.75
N ASN A 459 -17.78 7.11 18.11
CA ASN A 459 -18.20 6.70 19.46
C ASN A 459 -18.17 5.19 19.70
N ASN A 460 -17.96 4.39 18.67
CA ASN A 460 -17.90 2.95 18.82
C ASN A 460 -16.62 2.54 19.57
N THR A 461 -16.72 1.53 20.41
CA THR A 461 -15.59 0.87 21.05
C THR A 461 -14.94 -0.14 20.09
N LEU A 462 -13.72 -0.55 20.40
CA LEU A 462 -12.94 -1.47 19.57
C LEU A 462 -12.56 -2.73 20.34
N THR A 463 -12.44 -3.82 19.60
CA THR A 463 -11.91 -5.07 20.14
C THR A 463 -10.37 -5.07 20.11
N ARG A 464 -9.75 -5.99 20.86
CA ARG A 464 -8.29 -6.18 20.89
C ARG A 464 -7.74 -6.47 19.49
N GLY A 465 -8.42 -7.31 18.71
CA GLY A 465 -8.04 -7.59 17.32
C GLY A 465 -8.08 -6.35 16.42
N GLN A 466 -9.12 -5.53 16.55
CA GLN A 466 -9.26 -4.29 15.75
C GLN A 466 -8.18 -3.26 16.08
N VAL A 467 -7.85 -3.10 17.36
CA VAL A 467 -6.76 -2.20 17.77
C VAL A 467 -5.41 -2.73 17.31
N SER A 468 -5.19 -4.05 17.33
CA SER A 468 -3.95 -4.64 16.78
C SER A 468 -3.75 -4.30 15.32
N ALA A 469 -4.79 -4.29 14.49
CA ALA A 469 -4.67 -3.89 13.09
C ALA A 469 -4.27 -2.40 12.93
N ILE A 470 -4.84 -1.50 13.74
CA ILE A 470 -4.47 -0.08 13.74
C ILE A 470 -3.02 0.10 14.19
N VAL A 471 -2.65 -0.50 15.30
CA VAL A 471 -1.31 -0.42 15.91
C VAL A 471 -0.24 -1.01 14.99
N TRP A 472 -0.56 -2.10 14.28
CA TRP A 472 0.31 -2.68 13.26
C TRP A 472 0.54 -1.71 12.09
N ARG A 473 -0.52 -1.07 11.57
CA ARG A 473 -0.39 -0.05 10.52
C ARG A 473 0.43 1.15 11.00
N MET A 474 0.24 1.60 12.23
CA MET A 474 1.06 2.65 12.84
C MET A 474 2.55 2.29 12.82
N LYS A 475 2.90 1.10 13.31
CA LYS A 475 4.28 0.63 13.36
C LYS A 475 4.92 0.55 11.97
N ASN A 476 4.18 0.13 10.95
CA ASN A 476 4.67 -0.01 9.59
C ASN A 476 4.61 1.30 8.78
N SER A 477 3.92 2.34 9.25
CA SER A 477 3.93 3.66 8.62
C SER A 477 5.15 4.51 9.01
N VAL A 478 5.83 4.17 10.08
CA VAL A 478 7.02 4.87 10.61
C VAL A 478 8.34 4.32 10.04
N GLN A 479 8.29 3.19 9.32
CA GLN A 479 9.45 2.54 8.67
C GLN A 479 9.61 2.99 7.21
#